data_1920d78d9faa0cc4db1669a0cc2e6765
#
_entry.id   1920d78d9faa0cc4db1669a0cc2e6765
#
_cell.length_a   1.000
_cell.length_b   1.000
_cell.length_c   1.000
_cell.angle_alpha   90.00
_cell.angle_beta   90.00
_cell.angle_gamma   90.00
#
_symmetry.space_group_name_H-M   'P 1'
#
loop_
_entity.id
_entity.type
_entity.pdbx_description
1 polymer ?
#
loop_
_entity_poly.entity_id
_entity_poly.type
_entity_poly.pdbx_seq_one_letter_code
_entity_poly.pdbx_strand_id
1 'polypeptide(L)'
;MSKKTDVLIVGTGCSGLYCALKLPGSLNIHMITKSCVEESDSYLAQGGICMFKDESDYHAFFKDTLRAGHYENNPLSVELMIRSSRAVLDDLLSYGTDFARDEEGDLKYTTEGAHSTNRI
;
A
#
# COMPACT_ATOMS: atom_id res chain seq x y z
N MET A 1 4.66 4.22 -36.73
CA MET A 1 5.59 4.93 -35.84
C MET A 1 5.72 4.13 -34.56
N SER A 2 6.92 3.72 -34.18
CA SER A 2 7.17 3.08 -32.88
C SER A 2 6.96 4.13 -31.77
N LYS A 3 6.08 3.85 -30.80
CA LYS A 3 5.95 4.71 -29.61
C LYS A 3 7.16 4.44 -28.70
N LYS A 4 7.88 5.48 -28.35
CA LYS A 4 8.96 5.37 -27.36
C LYS A 4 8.35 5.17 -25.98
N THR A 5 8.84 4.17 -25.24
CA THR A 5 8.49 3.91 -23.84
C THR A 5 9.69 4.27 -22.98
N ASP A 6 9.49 5.12 -21.99
CA ASP A 6 10.55 5.52 -21.05
C ASP A 6 10.57 4.57 -19.84
N VAL A 7 9.41 4.10 -19.40
CA VAL A 7 9.25 3.15 -18.28
C VAL A 7 8.29 2.04 -18.66
N LEU A 8 8.70 0.81 -18.45
CA LEU A 8 7.85 -0.38 -18.56
C LEU A 8 7.54 -0.90 -17.16
N ILE A 9 6.26 -0.98 -16.81
CA ILE A 9 5.78 -1.58 -15.56
C ILE A 9 5.12 -2.91 -15.87
N VAL A 10 5.60 -3.98 -15.24
CA VAL A 10 5.06 -5.33 -15.40
C VAL A 10 4.18 -5.66 -14.21
N GLY A 11 2.87 -5.72 -14.44
CA GLY A 11 1.85 -5.93 -13.43
C GLY A 11 1.00 -4.69 -13.17
N THR A 12 -0.32 -4.90 -13.04
CA THR A 12 -1.31 -3.85 -12.78
C THR A 12 -1.98 -4.00 -11.41
N GLY A 13 -1.30 -4.65 -10.47
CA GLY A 13 -1.68 -4.62 -9.06
C GLY A 13 -1.40 -3.24 -8.43
N CYS A 14 -1.80 -3.04 -7.18
CA CYS A 14 -1.71 -1.73 -6.51
C CYS A 14 -0.29 -1.14 -6.50
N SER A 15 0.75 -1.97 -6.34
CA SER A 15 2.15 -1.49 -6.37
C SER A 15 2.54 -0.93 -7.74
N GLY A 16 2.15 -1.60 -8.83
CA GLY A 16 2.43 -1.14 -10.20
C GLY A 16 1.68 0.15 -10.52
N LEU A 17 0.40 0.22 -10.15
CA LEU A 17 -0.43 1.41 -10.33
C LEU A 17 0.08 2.59 -9.49
N TYR A 18 0.41 2.36 -8.22
CA TYR A 18 0.97 3.39 -7.36
C TYR A 18 2.32 3.90 -7.89
N CYS A 19 3.21 3.00 -8.33
CA CYS A 19 4.45 3.38 -8.98
C CYS A 19 4.21 4.29 -10.19
N ALA A 20 3.27 3.93 -11.08
CA ALA A 20 2.94 4.75 -12.24
C ALA A 20 2.44 6.15 -11.85
N LEU A 21 1.60 6.26 -10.82
CA LEU A 21 1.06 7.53 -10.33
C LEU A 21 2.13 8.44 -9.69
N LYS A 22 3.19 7.86 -9.12
CA LYS A 22 4.30 8.62 -8.50
C LYS A 22 5.38 9.04 -9.48
N LEU A 23 5.37 8.53 -10.72
CA LEU A 23 6.33 8.91 -11.74
C LEU A 23 5.97 10.26 -12.38
N PRO A 24 6.98 11.04 -12.84
CA PRO A 24 6.72 12.30 -13.53
C PRO A 24 5.81 12.13 -14.75
N GLY A 25 4.81 13.00 -14.89
CA GLY A 25 3.85 12.97 -16.00
C GLY A 25 4.46 13.22 -17.40
N SER A 26 5.74 13.60 -17.46
CA SER A 26 6.49 13.75 -18.72
C SER A 26 6.99 12.42 -19.29
N LEU A 27 6.93 11.33 -18.52
CA LEU A 27 7.38 10.01 -18.96
C LEU A 27 6.28 9.25 -19.70
N ASN A 28 6.67 8.56 -20.76
CA ASN A 28 5.80 7.62 -21.47
C ASN A 28 5.85 6.28 -20.76
N ILE A 29 4.88 6.04 -19.91
CA ILE A 29 4.77 4.82 -19.12
C ILE A 29 3.95 3.80 -19.90
N HIS A 30 4.47 2.58 -20.03
CA HIS A 30 3.74 1.46 -20.56
C HIS A 30 3.56 0.41 -19.48
N MET A 31 2.32 0.04 -19.21
CA MET A 31 2.00 -1.03 -18.25
C MET A 31 1.51 -2.26 -19.00
N ILE A 32 1.98 -3.42 -18.58
CA ILE A 32 1.55 -4.71 -19.13
C ILE A 32 1.08 -5.63 -18.01
N THR A 33 0.06 -6.41 -18.28
CA THR A 33 -0.47 -7.43 -17.37
C THR A 33 -0.82 -8.68 -18.17
N LYS A 34 -0.94 -9.83 -17.52
CA LYS A 34 -1.25 -11.08 -18.20
C LYS A 34 -2.73 -11.22 -18.58
N SER A 35 -3.61 -10.42 -18.01
CA SER A 35 -5.05 -10.40 -18.35
C SER A 35 -5.59 -8.95 -18.31
N CYS A 36 -6.64 -8.65 -17.56
CA CYS A 36 -7.15 -7.30 -17.36
C CYS A 36 -6.85 -6.80 -15.93
N VAL A 37 -7.04 -5.51 -15.68
CA VAL A 37 -6.75 -4.89 -14.37
C VAL A 37 -7.64 -5.46 -13.29
N GLU A 38 -8.89 -5.75 -13.64
CA GLU A 38 -9.94 -6.27 -12.76
C GLU A 38 -9.69 -7.72 -12.31
N GLU A 39 -8.74 -8.40 -12.92
CA GLU A 39 -8.30 -9.76 -12.51
C GLU A 39 -7.01 -9.73 -11.68
N SER A 40 -6.53 -8.55 -11.30
CA SER A 40 -5.38 -8.47 -10.41
C SER A 40 -5.76 -8.87 -8.98
N ASP A 41 -4.84 -9.50 -8.26
CA ASP A 41 -5.05 -9.87 -6.85
C ASP A 41 -5.43 -8.65 -6.01
N SER A 42 -4.87 -7.47 -6.32
CA SER A 42 -5.21 -6.23 -5.62
C SER A 42 -6.64 -5.78 -5.85
N TYR A 43 -7.19 -5.98 -7.05
CA TYR A 43 -8.59 -5.66 -7.35
C TYR A 43 -9.57 -6.60 -6.65
N LEU A 44 -9.21 -7.88 -6.59
CA LEU A 44 -10.03 -8.93 -5.98
C LEU A 44 -9.84 -9.03 -4.46
N ALA A 45 -8.82 -8.35 -3.91
CA ALA A 45 -8.53 -8.39 -2.48
C ALA A 45 -9.67 -7.80 -1.66
N GLN A 46 -9.92 -8.42 -0.51
CA GLN A 46 -10.82 -7.92 0.52
C GLN A 46 -10.02 -7.64 1.78
N GLY A 47 -10.41 -6.63 2.55
CA GLY A 47 -9.77 -6.26 3.80
C GLY A 47 -9.34 -4.80 3.83
N GLY A 48 -8.46 -4.49 4.76
CA GLY A 48 -7.98 -3.15 5.00
C GLY A 48 -6.53 -2.94 4.61
N ILE A 49 -6.03 -1.76 4.89
CA ILE A 49 -4.62 -1.40 4.74
C ILE A 49 -4.04 -1.06 6.12
N CYS A 50 -2.94 -1.72 6.47
CA CYS A 50 -2.22 -1.40 7.72
C CYS A 50 -1.45 -0.09 7.57
N MET A 51 -1.60 0.79 8.53
CA MET A 51 -0.85 2.04 8.51
C MET A 51 -0.23 2.38 9.86
N PHE A 52 0.86 3.09 9.80
CA PHE A 52 1.52 3.71 10.94
C PHE A 52 0.73 4.93 11.42
N LYS A 53 0.30 4.92 12.66
CA LYS A 53 -0.48 6.02 13.26
C LYS A 53 0.43 7.14 13.74
N ASP A 54 1.38 6.80 14.61
CA ASP A 54 2.32 7.71 15.24
C ASP A 54 3.51 6.96 15.85
N GLU A 55 4.49 7.67 16.40
CA GLU A 55 5.70 7.08 16.96
C GLU A 55 5.44 6.12 18.14
N SER A 56 4.32 6.27 18.86
CA SER A 56 3.98 5.35 19.97
C SER A 56 3.63 3.95 19.46
N ASP A 57 3.10 3.84 18.24
CA ASP A 57 2.74 2.57 17.60
C ASP A 57 3.92 1.87 16.90
N TYR A 58 5.01 2.59 16.59
CA TYR A 58 6.12 2.08 15.78
C TYR A 58 6.66 0.75 16.26
N HIS A 59 7.05 0.66 17.54
CA HIS A 59 7.68 -0.54 18.09
C HIS A 59 6.74 -1.74 18.08
N ALA A 60 5.47 -1.53 18.38
CA ALA A 60 4.46 -2.58 18.34
C ALA A 60 4.24 -3.08 16.91
N PHE A 61 4.09 -2.17 15.94
CA PHE A 61 3.89 -2.52 14.54
C PHE A 61 5.10 -3.27 13.97
N PHE A 62 6.32 -2.78 14.23
CA PHE A 62 7.54 -3.41 13.79
C PHE A 62 7.68 -4.84 14.34
N LYS A 63 7.46 -5.02 15.66
CA LYS A 63 7.51 -6.33 16.30
C LYS A 63 6.43 -7.28 15.80
N ASP A 64 5.20 -6.81 15.63
CA ASP A 64 4.10 -7.62 15.09
C ASP A 64 4.41 -8.09 13.67
N THR A 65 4.94 -7.22 12.82
CA THR A 65 5.33 -7.55 11.45
C THR A 65 6.44 -8.59 11.40
N LEU A 66 7.51 -8.42 12.20
CA LEU A 66 8.58 -9.41 12.26
C LEU A 66 8.07 -10.76 12.75
N ARG A 67 7.23 -10.76 13.78
CA ARG A 67 6.64 -12.00 14.32
C ARG A 67 5.73 -12.69 13.29
N ALA A 68 4.90 -11.96 12.59
CA ALA A 68 4.02 -12.51 11.55
C ALA A 68 4.82 -13.14 10.39
N GLY A 69 5.97 -12.59 10.06
CA GLY A 69 6.89 -13.14 9.07
C GLY A 69 7.92 -14.14 9.65
N HIS A 70 7.66 -14.69 10.84
CA HIS A 70 8.56 -15.66 11.51
C HIS A 70 10.01 -15.19 11.63
N TYR A 71 10.24 -13.86 11.68
CA TYR A 71 11.56 -13.20 11.73
C TYR A 71 12.44 -13.43 10.48
N GLU A 72 11.85 -13.91 9.37
CA GLU A 72 12.53 -14.04 8.07
C GLU A 72 12.51 -12.72 7.26
N ASN A 73 11.80 -11.71 7.74
CA ASN A 73 11.72 -10.40 7.12
C ASN A 73 13.08 -9.68 7.14
N ASN A 74 13.33 -8.87 6.10
CA ASN A 74 14.41 -7.87 6.16
C ASN A 74 13.97 -6.70 7.05
N PRO A 75 14.63 -6.43 8.19
CA PRO A 75 14.20 -5.39 9.13
C PRO A 75 14.18 -3.98 8.52
N LEU A 76 15.12 -3.66 7.62
CA LEU A 76 15.18 -2.35 6.95
C LEU A 76 13.98 -2.15 6.02
N SER A 77 13.57 -3.22 5.31
CA SER A 77 12.37 -3.17 4.47
C SER A 77 11.10 -3.00 5.29
N VAL A 78 11.02 -3.65 6.45
CA VAL A 78 9.89 -3.50 7.39
C VAL A 78 9.82 -2.07 7.92
N GLU A 79 10.95 -1.49 8.34
CA GLU A 79 11.01 -0.10 8.79
C GLU A 79 10.54 0.87 7.70
N LEU A 80 11.08 0.71 6.48
CA LEU A 80 10.68 1.55 5.34
C LEU A 80 9.18 1.45 5.07
N MET A 81 8.63 0.24 5.05
CA MET A 81 7.19 0.00 4.85
C MET A 81 6.36 0.72 5.91
N ILE A 82 6.69 0.55 7.19
CA ILE A 82 5.94 1.15 8.29
C ILE A 82 5.99 2.68 8.20
N ARG A 83 7.18 3.27 8.09
CA ARG A 83 7.34 4.73 8.10
C ARG A 83 6.75 5.42 6.88
N SER A 84 6.72 4.76 5.73
CA SER A 84 6.11 5.32 4.51
C SER A 84 4.58 5.15 4.46
N SER A 85 4.00 4.26 5.27
CA SER A 85 2.58 3.89 5.16
C SER A 85 1.63 5.08 5.35
N ARG A 86 1.97 6.06 6.20
CA ARG A 86 1.16 7.26 6.40
C ARG A 86 1.09 8.12 5.13
N ALA A 87 2.23 8.37 4.51
CA ALA A 87 2.27 9.15 3.27
C ALA A 87 1.54 8.43 2.13
N VAL A 88 1.61 7.08 2.09
CA VAL A 88 0.84 6.28 1.13
C VAL A 88 -0.66 6.43 1.36
N LEU A 89 -1.13 6.40 2.61
CA LEU A 89 -2.54 6.62 2.92
C LEU A 89 -3.01 8.02 2.47
N ASP A 90 -2.23 9.05 2.76
CA ASP A 90 -2.55 10.42 2.37
C ASP A 90 -2.62 10.56 0.84
N ASP A 91 -1.72 9.92 0.09
CA ASP A 91 -1.79 9.82 -1.37
C ASP A 91 -3.08 9.13 -1.84
N LEU A 92 -3.42 7.96 -1.27
CA LEU A 92 -4.63 7.22 -1.64
C LEU A 92 -5.91 8.03 -1.39
N LEU A 93 -5.98 8.73 -0.26
CA LEU A 93 -7.08 9.66 0.03
C LEU A 93 -7.15 10.78 -1.02
N SER A 94 -6.00 11.34 -1.43
CA SER A 94 -5.94 12.37 -2.46
C SER A 94 -6.38 11.87 -3.84
N TYR A 95 -6.19 10.58 -4.11
CA TYR A 95 -6.67 9.92 -5.34
C TYR A 95 -8.16 9.54 -5.28
N GLY A 96 -8.84 9.82 -4.16
CA GLY A 96 -10.27 9.57 -4.00
C GLY A 96 -10.63 8.18 -3.50
N THR A 97 -9.68 7.45 -2.90
CA THR A 97 -10.01 6.17 -2.26
C THR A 97 -10.93 6.40 -1.06
N ASP A 98 -12.06 5.71 -1.04
CA ASP A 98 -13.04 5.81 0.03
C ASP A 98 -12.77 4.72 1.08
N PHE A 99 -12.25 5.14 2.24
CA PHE A 99 -12.03 4.28 3.40
C PHE A 99 -13.20 4.37 4.38
N ALA A 100 -13.43 3.27 5.10
CA ALA A 100 -14.45 3.24 6.14
C ALA A 100 -14.20 4.32 7.21
N ARG A 101 -15.29 4.96 7.66
CA ARG A 101 -15.27 6.03 8.66
C ARG A 101 -16.15 5.66 9.83
N ASP A 102 -15.84 6.21 11.00
CA ASP A 102 -16.67 6.13 12.19
C ASP A 102 -17.79 7.17 12.17
N GLU A 103 -18.57 7.25 13.27
CA GLU A 103 -19.70 8.18 13.41
C GLU A 103 -19.27 9.64 13.45
N GLU A 104 -18.04 9.91 13.86
CA GLU A 104 -17.43 11.24 13.91
C GLU A 104 -16.85 11.67 12.56
N GLY A 105 -16.76 10.73 11.59
CA GLY A 105 -16.22 10.96 10.25
C GLY A 105 -14.71 10.71 10.13
N ASP A 106 -14.07 10.22 11.19
CA ASP A 106 -12.67 9.85 11.20
C ASP A 106 -12.45 8.46 10.58
N LEU A 107 -11.23 8.17 10.16
CA LEU A 107 -10.88 6.86 9.59
C LEU A 107 -11.10 5.77 10.65
N LYS A 108 -11.87 4.75 10.28
CA LYS A 108 -12.14 3.62 11.16
C LYS A 108 -10.98 2.64 11.15
N TYR A 109 -10.52 2.26 12.33
CA TYR A 109 -9.44 1.29 12.52
C TYR A 109 -9.93 0.01 13.17
N THR A 110 -9.45 -1.12 12.70
CA THR A 110 -9.73 -2.45 13.24
C THR A 110 -8.44 -3.20 13.59
N THR A 111 -8.58 -4.33 14.24
CA THR A 111 -7.47 -5.24 14.57
C THR A 111 -7.65 -6.54 13.80
N GLU A 112 -6.61 -6.96 13.11
CA GLU A 112 -6.54 -8.24 12.40
C GLU A 112 -5.54 -9.19 13.08
N GLY A 113 -5.48 -10.44 12.58
CA GLY A 113 -4.92 -11.59 13.27
C GLY A 113 -3.51 -11.48 13.88
N ALA A 114 -2.61 -10.67 13.37
CA ALA A 114 -1.26 -10.50 13.90
C ALA A 114 -1.04 -9.20 14.68
N HIS A 115 -2.04 -8.34 14.75
CA HIS A 115 -1.92 -7.00 15.31
C HIS A 115 -2.10 -7.00 16.84
N SER A 116 -1.24 -6.28 17.53
CA SER A 116 -1.38 -5.98 18.95
C SER A 116 -2.21 -4.71 19.23
N THR A 117 -2.47 -3.90 18.18
CA THR A 117 -3.29 -2.67 18.25
C THR A 117 -4.11 -2.50 16.95
N ASN A 118 -5.13 -1.63 16.97
CA ASN A 118 -5.92 -1.32 15.79
C ASN A 118 -5.08 -0.52 14.76
N ARG A 119 -4.95 -1.05 13.51
CA ARG A 119 -4.12 -0.44 12.44
C ARG A 119 -4.73 -0.47 11.03
N ILE A 120 -5.85 -1.17 10.83
CA ILE A 120 -6.47 -1.36 9.52
C ILE A 120 -7.71 -0.51 9.42
#